data_32e55d765268adb087f80eef45044cda
#
_entry.id   32e55d765268adb087f80eef45044cda
#
_cell.length_a   1.000
_cell.length_b   1.000
_cell.length_c   1.000
_cell.angle_alpha   90.00
_cell.angle_beta   90.00
_cell.angle_gamma   90.00
#
_symmetry.space_group_name_H-M   'P 1'
#
loop_
_entity.id
_entity.type
_entity.pdbx_description
1 polymer ?
#
loop_
_entity_poly.entity_id
_entity_poly.type
_entity_poly.pdbx_seq_one_letter_code
_entity_poly.pdbx_strand_id
1 'polypeptide(L)' 'MLRPTAISVTVQKDYTLKVISNNGETKIFDVKPYIKGSWYSRLKDFSYFSLAKADGFTVIWPEGQDICPDELYYNSVPV' A
#
# COMPACT_ATOMS: atom_id res chain seq x y z
N MET A 1 -7.24 12.73 16.43
CA MET A 1 -7.04 13.30 15.09
C MET A 1 -6.87 12.18 14.08
N LEU A 2 -7.50 12.33 12.93
CA LEU A 2 -7.40 11.32 11.90
C LEU A 2 -6.07 11.44 11.15
N ARG A 3 -5.47 10.28 10.85
CA ARG A 3 -4.27 10.25 10.02
C ARG A 3 -4.64 10.59 8.58
N PRO A 4 -3.67 11.06 7.78
CA PRO A 4 -3.92 11.24 6.35
C PRO A 4 -4.28 9.92 5.67
N THR A 5 -5.08 10.00 4.63
CA THR A 5 -5.50 8.83 3.86
C THR A 5 -4.82 8.81 2.50
N ALA A 6 -4.68 7.60 1.95
CA ALA A 6 -4.03 7.42 0.65
C ALA A 6 -4.98 7.83 -0.47
N ILE A 7 -4.54 8.77 -1.31
CA ILE A 7 -5.33 9.20 -2.47
C ILE A 7 -4.73 8.74 -3.79
N SER A 8 -3.48 8.28 -3.77
CA SER A 8 -2.83 7.80 -4.99
C SER A 8 -1.76 6.80 -4.61
N VAL A 9 -1.55 5.79 -5.45
CA VAL A 9 -0.51 4.80 -5.24
C VAL A 9 0.14 4.46 -6.56
N THR A 10 1.47 4.33 -6.54
CA THR A 10 2.27 3.86 -7.68
C THR A 10 3.04 2.62 -7.24
N VAL A 11 2.87 1.53 -7.98
CA VAL A 11 3.54 0.28 -7.69
C VAL A 11 4.98 0.35 -8.19
N GLN A 12 5.92 -0.12 -7.37
CA GLN A 12 7.34 -0.14 -7.71
C GLN A 12 7.83 -1.58 -7.78
N LYS A 13 8.95 -1.78 -8.48
CA LYS A 13 9.45 -3.11 -8.86
C LYS A 13 9.82 -4.02 -7.69
N ASP A 14 10.19 -3.45 -6.57
CA ASP A 14 10.70 -4.20 -5.41
C ASP A 14 9.61 -4.47 -4.37
N TYR A 15 8.36 -4.54 -4.79
CA TYR A 15 7.21 -4.74 -3.90
C TYR A 15 7.06 -3.60 -2.89
N THR A 16 7.39 -2.40 -3.33
CA THR A 16 7.09 -1.20 -2.56
C THR A 16 6.03 -0.38 -3.26
N LEU A 17 5.38 0.49 -2.49
CA LEU A 17 4.32 1.36 -2.99
C LEU A 17 4.70 2.79 -2.69
N LYS A 18 4.65 3.64 -3.71
CA LYS A 18 4.77 5.08 -3.51
C LYS A 18 3.38 5.62 -3.30
N VAL A 19 3.12 6.13 -2.12
CA VAL A 19 1.77 6.53 -1.69
C VAL A 19 1.73 8.04 -1.49
N ILE A 20 0.73 8.68 -2.08
CA ILE A 20 0.47 10.10 -1.86
C ILE A 20 -0.76 10.21 -0.99
N SER A 21 -0.64 10.92 0.13
CA SER A 21 -1.72 11.09 1.09
C SER A 21 -2.46 12.41 0.84
N ASN A 22 -3.65 12.54 1.43
CA ASN A 22 -4.50 13.69 1.20
C ASN A 22 -3.94 15.00 1.79
N ASN A 23 -2.92 14.91 2.61
CA ASN A 23 -2.21 16.09 3.13
C ASN A 23 -1.01 16.48 2.27
N GLY A 24 -0.82 15.83 1.11
CA GLY A 24 0.28 16.12 0.21
C GLY A 24 1.56 15.35 0.47
N GLU A 25 1.63 14.56 1.54
CA GLU A 25 2.83 13.78 1.82
C GLU A 25 2.99 12.64 0.82
N THR A 26 4.25 12.40 0.42
CA THR A 26 4.61 11.24 -0.40
C THR A 26 5.51 10.34 0.42
N LYS A 27 5.14 9.07 0.52
CA LYS A 27 5.89 8.10 1.31
C LYS A 27 6.04 6.80 0.54
N ILE A 28 7.05 6.02 0.90
CA ILE A 28 7.28 4.69 0.33
C ILE A 28 6.93 3.65 1.39
N PHE A 29 6.06 2.72 1.03
CA PHE A 29 5.65 1.64 1.91
C PHE A 29 6.20 0.32 1.39
N ASP A 30 6.96 -0.40 2.23
CA ASP A 30 7.52 -1.70 1.87
C ASP A 30 6.52 -2.79 2.21
N VAL A 31 6.01 -3.46 1.20
CA VAL A 31 5.01 -4.51 1.37
C VAL A 31 5.65 -5.88 1.65
N LYS A 32 6.94 -6.03 1.37
CA LYS A 32 7.61 -7.34 1.50
C LYS A 32 7.38 -8.03 2.85
N PRO A 33 7.47 -7.34 3.98
CA PRO A 33 7.24 -8.01 5.27
C PRO A 33 5.82 -8.55 5.45
N TYR A 34 4.88 -8.07 4.66
CA TYR A 34 3.47 -8.46 4.76
C TYR A 34 3.09 -9.57 3.80
N ILE A 35 3.98 -9.90 2.83
CA ILE A 35 3.68 -10.93 1.81
C ILE A 35 4.01 -12.30 2.40
N LYS A 36 3.14 -12.75 3.30
CA LYS A 36 3.28 -14.07 3.92
C LYS A 36 1.92 -14.50 4.44
N GLY A 37 1.78 -15.80 4.67
CA GLY A 37 0.48 -16.34 5.03
C GLY A 37 -0.44 -16.45 3.82
N SER A 38 -1.57 -17.13 3.98
CA SER A 38 -2.45 -17.41 2.84
C SER A 38 -3.14 -16.16 2.30
N TRP A 39 -3.46 -15.19 3.17
CA TRP A 39 -4.19 -14.00 2.76
C TRP A 39 -3.39 -13.13 1.81
N TYR A 40 -2.12 -12.89 2.12
CA TYR A 40 -1.28 -12.02 1.31
C TYR A 40 -0.41 -12.77 0.31
N SER A 41 -0.45 -14.10 0.29
CA SER A 41 0.43 -14.87 -0.61
C SER A 41 0.19 -14.55 -2.08
N ARG A 42 -1.01 -14.13 -2.42
CA ARG A 42 -1.37 -13.73 -3.78
C ARG A 42 -0.51 -12.57 -4.27
N LEU A 43 -0.03 -11.73 -3.37
CA LEU A 43 0.79 -10.57 -3.69
C LEU A 43 2.21 -10.95 -4.13
N LYS A 44 2.64 -12.19 -3.95
CA LYS A 44 3.93 -12.65 -4.46
C LYS A 44 3.98 -12.62 -5.98
N ASP A 45 2.83 -12.76 -6.64
CA ASP A 45 2.73 -12.59 -8.07
C ASP A 45 2.77 -11.10 -8.38
N PHE A 46 3.85 -10.64 -8.99
CA PHE A 46 4.01 -9.22 -9.24
C PHE A 46 2.93 -8.68 -10.16
N SER A 47 2.44 -9.49 -11.10
CA SER A 47 1.34 -9.07 -11.97
C SER A 47 0.10 -8.73 -11.16
N TYR A 48 -0.18 -9.51 -10.11
CA TYR A 48 -1.29 -9.21 -9.23
C TYR A 48 -0.98 -8.03 -8.31
N PHE A 49 0.23 -8.02 -7.76
CA PHE A 49 0.67 -6.92 -6.89
C PHE A 49 0.53 -5.57 -7.60
N SER A 50 0.81 -5.52 -8.89
CA SER A 50 0.75 -4.28 -9.65
C SER A 50 -0.67 -3.76 -9.86
N LEU A 51 -1.69 -4.52 -9.45
CA LEU A 51 -3.09 -4.08 -9.51
C LEU A 51 -3.51 -3.26 -8.30
N ALA A 52 -2.59 -2.98 -7.38
CA ALA A 52 -2.86 -2.15 -6.21
C ALA A 52 -3.40 -0.79 -6.62
N LYS A 53 -4.36 -0.28 -5.86
CA LYS A 53 -4.86 1.07 -6.08
C LYS A 53 -5.34 1.68 -4.78
N ALA A 54 -5.38 3.00 -4.75
CA ALA A 54 -5.90 3.74 -3.62
C ALA A 54 -7.41 3.87 -3.76
N ASP A 55 -8.13 3.61 -2.67
CA ASP A 55 -9.59 3.72 -2.67
C ASP A 55 -10.07 5.01 -1.98
N GLY A 56 -9.15 5.95 -1.74
CA GLY A 56 -9.46 7.19 -1.04
C GLY A 56 -9.30 7.07 0.47
N PHE A 57 -8.93 5.90 0.95
CA PHE A 57 -8.77 5.62 2.37
C PHE A 57 -7.45 4.87 2.62
N THR A 58 -7.23 3.78 1.90
CA THR A 58 -6.01 3.00 1.98
C THR A 58 -5.70 2.39 0.61
N VAL A 59 -4.79 1.43 0.58
CA VAL A 59 -4.43 0.71 -0.64
C VAL A 59 -5.12 -0.65 -0.63
N ILE A 60 -5.73 -1.01 -1.74
CA ILE A 60 -6.48 -2.26 -1.88
C ILE A 60 -6.07 -3.01 -3.14
N TRP A 61 -6.38 -4.31 -3.16
CA TRP A 61 -6.22 -5.19 -4.32
C TRP A 61 -7.56 -5.82 -4.69
N PRO A 62 -7.72 -6.29 -5.94
CA PRO A 62 -9.03 -6.73 -6.43
C PRO A 62 -9.70 -7.86 -5.65
N GLU A 63 -8.92 -8.73 -5.01
CA GLU A 63 -9.50 -9.87 -4.27
C GLU A 63 -9.81 -9.53 -2.81
N GLY A 64 -9.68 -8.25 -2.42
CA GLY A 64 -10.04 -7.83 -1.09
C GLY A 64 -8.89 -7.61 -0.13
N GLN A 65 -7.64 -7.91 -0.54
CA GLN A 65 -6.50 -7.59 0.32
C GLN A 65 -6.41 -6.07 0.46
N ASP A 66 -6.08 -5.62 1.64
CA ASP A 66 -5.87 -4.21 1.90
C ASP A 66 -4.77 -4.04 2.93
N ILE A 67 -4.25 -2.83 3.04
CA ILE A 67 -3.27 -2.47 4.06
C ILE A 67 -4.01 -1.68 5.13
N CYS A 68 -3.78 -2.04 6.40
CA CYS A 68 -4.35 -1.26 7.50
C CYS A 68 -3.89 0.20 7.35
N PRO A 69 -4.82 1.17 7.33
CA PRO A 69 -4.44 2.56 7.10
C PRO A 69 -3.42 3.09 8.10
N ASP A 70 -3.48 2.64 9.35
CA ASP A 70 -2.50 3.05 10.35
C ASP A 70 -1.12 2.52 9.99
N GLU A 71 -1.01 1.25 9.60
CA GLU A 71 0.28 0.69 9.21
C GLU A 71 0.80 1.34 7.94
N LEU A 72 -0.08 1.62 6.99
CA LEU A 72 0.32 2.26 5.75
C LEU A 72 0.97 3.62 6.04
N TYR A 73 0.37 4.40 6.92
CA TYR A 73 0.88 5.73 7.20
C TYR A 73 2.11 5.70 8.10
N TYR A 74 2.05 4.93 9.19
CA TYR A 74 3.10 5.00 10.21
C TYR A 74 4.33 4.17 9.90
N ASN A 75 4.19 3.13 9.07
CA ASN A 75 5.32 2.28 8.70
C ASN A 75 5.94 2.63 7.35
N SER A 76 5.39 3.61 6.65
CA SER A 76 6.00 4.09 5.42
C SER A 76 7.08 5.12 5.73
N VAL A 77 8.00 5.28 4.78
CA VAL A 77 9.15 6.16 4.93
C VAL A 77 8.96 7.38 4.04
N PRO A 78 9.14 8.60 4.56
CA PRO A 78 9.05 9.80 3.73
C PRO A 78 10.06 9.79 2.59
N VAL A 79 9.64 10.30 1.45
CA VAL A 79 10.51 10.44 0.29
C VAL A 79 11.45 11.63 0.46
#